data_0e6cd0e7ccb529fe1911bc12d22ba880
#
_entry.id   0e6cd0e7ccb529fe1911bc12d22ba880
#
_cell.length_a   1.000
_cell.length_b   1.000
_cell.length_c   1.000
_cell.angle_alpha   90.00
_cell.angle_beta   90.00
_cell.angle_gamma   90.00
#
_symmetry.space_group_name_H-M   'P 1'
#
loop_
_entity.id
_entity.type
_entity.pdbx_description
1 polymer ?
#
loop_
_entity_poly.entity_id
_entity_poly.type
_entity_poly.pdbx_seq_one_letter_code
_entity_poly.pdbx_strand_id
1 'polypeptide(L)'
;MNKTLLNHVPSGIRERLGSDSTVCLLNGRDVFVSFADEPLIVMACNPRIRHVIPGIMKAAEELDAVIAFELTRTESGLDGGYTGQTPDAFFATIVDYAERCRFTKPFVIHGDHVTVRDTSASELAAAADLIAAELSAGYTSFAIDASFNPLDDNIRIVKHLAVPITAAGYGLEVELGEVRPVGSESNLTTVEETEEFLASLTSSGVQPHLLAIDNGSKSGNYLDGEMIRIDLERTGEINQVARGYGISGLVQHGITGTPLRIVGKLADYGIRKGNVGTLWQNVAHAGLPLDLMDAMRNWARENRRDIKYATVLFKAEIDGIPEENARMILDMAYREAKEFLTAFRAKGSATRLAKALAERPCAS
;
A
#
# COMPACT_ATOMS: atom_id res chain seq x y z
N MET A 1 8.24 22.48 8.97
CA MET A 1 7.33 21.45 9.51
C MET A 1 5.95 22.07 9.63
N ASN A 2 4.95 21.52 9.00
CA ASN A 2 3.59 22.06 9.07
C ASN A 2 2.95 21.58 10.40
N LYS A 3 3.02 22.40 11.45
CA LYS A 3 2.43 22.10 12.77
C LYS A 3 0.95 21.72 12.67
N THR A 4 0.26 22.20 11.63
CA THR A 4 -1.16 21.91 11.38
C THR A 4 -1.38 20.42 11.17
N LEU A 5 -0.54 19.74 10.38
CA LEU A 5 -0.70 18.31 10.10
C LEU A 5 -0.52 17.41 11.33
N LEU A 6 0.37 17.80 12.25
CA LEU A 6 0.56 17.02 13.48
C LEU A 6 -0.69 16.99 14.37
N ASN A 7 -1.58 17.97 14.27
CA ASN A 7 -2.84 17.99 14.99
C ASN A 7 -3.86 16.97 14.45
N HIS A 8 -3.63 16.44 13.24
CA HIS A 8 -4.46 15.42 12.59
C HIS A 8 -3.94 13.99 12.79
N VAL A 9 -2.81 13.83 13.49
CA VAL A 9 -2.35 12.49 13.90
C VAL A 9 -3.39 11.92 14.88
N PRO A 10 -3.94 10.71 14.63
CA PRO A 10 -4.93 10.11 15.52
C PRO A 10 -4.44 10.06 16.98
N SER A 11 -5.32 10.29 17.94
CA SER A 11 -4.96 10.40 19.37
C SER A 11 -4.22 9.16 19.88
N GLY A 12 -4.70 7.96 19.58
CA GLY A 12 -4.03 6.72 19.96
C GLY A 12 -2.64 6.54 19.34
N ILE A 13 -2.43 7.05 18.10
CA ILE A 13 -1.11 7.08 17.47
C ILE A 13 -0.22 8.12 18.16
N ARG A 14 -0.75 9.30 18.49
CA ARG A 14 -0.01 10.33 19.20
C ARG A 14 0.45 9.87 20.59
N GLU A 15 -0.40 9.16 21.32
CA GLU A 15 -0.05 8.58 22.62
C GLU A 15 1.06 7.54 22.48
N ARG A 16 1.01 6.70 21.44
CA ARG A 16 2.02 5.67 21.16
C ARG A 16 3.37 6.25 20.74
N LEU A 17 3.38 7.30 19.94
CA LEU A 17 4.59 7.99 19.48
C LEU A 17 5.21 8.91 20.55
N GLY A 18 4.42 9.35 21.52
CA GLY A 18 4.81 10.37 22.50
C GLY A 18 4.50 11.80 22.02
N SER A 19 4.25 12.69 22.96
CA SER A 19 3.82 14.09 22.71
C SER A 19 4.82 14.89 21.87
N ASP A 20 6.11 14.61 22.01
CA ASP A 20 7.19 15.36 21.38
C ASP A 20 7.59 14.81 20.01
N SER A 21 7.02 13.68 19.59
CA SER A 21 7.32 13.08 18.27
C SER A 21 6.88 14.00 17.14
N THR A 22 7.74 14.12 16.13
CA THR A 22 7.47 14.86 14.88
C THR A 22 6.99 13.96 13.75
N VAL A 23 6.79 12.69 14.02
CA VAL A 23 6.29 11.70 13.06
C VAL A 23 4.85 12.03 12.69
N CYS A 24 4.60 12.22 11.41
CA CYS A 24 3.30 12.64 10.88
C CYS A 24 2.55 11.45 10.25
N LEU A 25 2.22 10.45 11.08
CA LEU A 25 1.40 9.29 10.68
C LEU A 25 -0.08 9.67 10.74
N LEU A 26 -0.72 9.76 9.59
CA LEU A 26 -2.11 10.21 9.46
C LEU A 26 -3.08 9.05 9.21
N ASN A 27 -4.35 9.34 9.44
CA ASN A 27 -5.44 8.45 9.08
C ASN A 27 -5.58 8.34 7.56
N GLY A 28 -5.54 7.12 7.01
CA GLY A 28 -5.70 6.90 5.56
C GLY A 28 -7.01 7.44 5.00
N ARG A 29 -8.11 7.34 5.75
CA ARG A 29 -9.39 7.96 5.39
C ARG A 29 -9.22 9.45 5.10
N ASP A 30 -8.59 10.20 6.02
CA ASP A 30 -8.46 11.65 5.89
C ASP A 30 -7.57 12.03 4.71
N VAL A 31 -6.51 11.24 4.47
CA VAL A 31 -5.62 11.42 3.31
C VAL A 31 -6.38 11.21 2.00
N PHE A 32 -7.00 10.06 1.81
CA PHE A 32 -7.62 9.73 0.52
C PHE A 32 -8.88 10.55 0.23
N VAL A 33 -9.69 10.85 1.24
CA VAL A 33 -10.84 11.76 1.07
C VAL A 33 -10.39 13.18 0.72
N SER A 34 -9.23 13.63 1.22
CA SER A 34 -8.67 14.94 0.84
C SER A 34 -8.20 14.98 -0.63
N PHE A 35 -7.79 13.85 -1.17
CA PHE A 35 -7.29 13.75 -2.55
C PHE A 35 -8.31 13.26 -3.55
N ALA A 36 -9.57 13.10 -3.16
CA ALA A 36 -10.60 12.53 -4.01
C ALA A 36 -10.72 13.25 -5.38
N ASP A 37 -10.60 14.59 -5.39
CA ASP A 37 -10.70 15.43 -6.58
C ASP A 37 -9.33 15.90 -7.12
N GLU A 38 -8.23 15.49 -6.47
CA GLU A 38 -6.88 15.84 -6.88
C GLU A 38 -6.32 14.82 -7.89
N PRO A 39 -5.82 15.26 -9.07
CA PRO A 39 -5.27 14.34 -10.07
C PRO A 39 -3.84 13.90 -9.69
N LEU A 40 -3.68 13.28 -8.53
CA LEU A 40 -2.43 12.72 -8.01
C LEU A 40 -2.64 11.30 -7.47
N ILE A 41 -1.56 10.57 -7.32
CA ILE A 41 -1.54 9.21 -6.77
C ILE A 41 -0.62 9.20 -5.55
N VAL A 42 -1.11 8.69 -4.43
CA VAL A 42 -0.28 8.37 -3.25
C VAL A 42 0.49 7.10 -3.56
N MET A 43 1.83 7.19 -3.51
CA MET A 43 2.70 6.03 -3.67
C MET A 43 2.64 5.17 -2.41
N ALA A 44 2.11 3.96 -2.55
CA ALA A 44 2.11 2.95 -1.51
C ALA A 44 3.28 1.98 -1.74
N CYS A 45 4.14 1.84 -0.74
CA CYS A 45 5.41 1.16 -0.84
C CYS A 45 5.44 -0.08 0.04
N ASN A 46 5.78 -1.25 -0.56
CA ASN A 46 6.00 -2.50 0.18
C ASN A 46 7.51 -2.71 0.42
N PRO A 47 8.13 -2.11 1.47
CA PRO A 47 9.54 -2.22 1.73
C PRO A 47 9.89 -3.56 2.41
N ARG A 48 9.83 -4.65 1.65
CA ARG A 48 10.10 -6.02 2.09
C ARG A 48 11.50 -6.18 2.72
N ILE A 49 12.43 -5.36 2.26
CA ILE A 49 13.78 -5.20 2.83
C ILE A 49 13.92 -3.75 3.27
N ARG A 50 14.13 -3.54 4.57
CA ARG A 50 14.05 -2.24 5.23
C ARG A 50 15.01 -1.16 4.69
N HIS A 51 16.12 -1.55 4.06
CA HIS A 51 17.15 -0.62 3.59
C HIS A 51 16.68 0.33 2.47
N VAL A 52 15.53 0.08 1.83
CA VAL A 52 14.93 1.02 0.85
C VAL A 52 14.20 2.18 1.51
N ILE A 53 13.74 2.03 2.77
CA ILE A 53 12.89 3.00 3.47
C ILE A 53 13.53 4.40 3.52
N PRO A 54 14.81 4.57 3.92
CA PRO A 54 15.42 5.90 3.99
C PRO A 54 15.45 6.62 2.63
N GLY A 55 15.67 5.89 1.54
CA GLY A 55 15.66 6.45 0.19
C GLY A 55 14.28 6.94 -0.23
N ILE A 56 13.23 6.16 0.05
CA ILE A 56 11.85 6.52 -0.20
C ILE A 56 11.47 7.78 0.61
N MET A 57 11.76 7.80 1.91
CA MET A 57 11.51 8.96 2.78
C MET A 57 12.25 10.21 2.32
N LYS A 58 13.53 10.08 1.91
CA LYS A 58 14.31 11.20 1.38
C LYS A 58 13.69 11.82 0.14
N ALA A 59 13.18 11.00 -0.79
CA ALA A 59 12.50 11.47 -2.00
C ALA A 59 11.18 12.17 -1.66
N ALA A 60 10.38 11.60 -0.76
CA ALA A 60 9.12 12.19 -0.32
C ALA A 60 9.34 13.51 0.44
N GLU A 61 10.38 13.60 1.28
CA GLU A 61 10.75 14.84 1.97
C GLU A 61 11.10 15.94 0.97
N GLU A 62 11.95 15.64 -0.03
CA GLU A 62 12.39 16.61 -1.04
C GLU A 62 11.21 17.08 -1.92
N LEU A 63 10.33 16.17 -2.31
CA LEU A 63 9.20 16.49 -3.19
C LEU A 63 7.95 17.01 -2.46
N ASP A 64 8.00 17.16 -1.14
CA ASP A 64 6.84 17.52 -0.32
C ASP A 64 5.66 16.57 -0.58
N ALA A 65 5.92 15.26 -0.58
CA ALA A 65 4.98 14.25 -1.01
C ALA A 65 4.40 13.44 0.15
N VAL A 66 3.11 13.12 0.05
CA VAL A 66 2.44 12.11 0.89
C VAL A 66 2.72 10.72 0.32
N ILE A 67 3.06 9.77 1.18
CA ILE A 67 3.29 8.37 0.82
C ILE A 67 2.55 7.42 1.77
N ALA A 68 2.43 6.15 1.38
CA ALA A 68 2.02 5.08 2.28
C ALA A 68 3.10 4.01 2.35
N PHE A 69 3.24 3.38 3.51
CA PHE A 69 4.01 2.16 3.70
C PHE A 69 3.04 1.02 3.99
N GLU A 70 3.27 -0.11 3.35
CA GLU A 70 2.35 -1.24 3.45
C GLU A 70 3.09 -2.57 3.31
N LEU A 71 2.52 -3.64 3.83
CA LEU A 71 2.89 -5.01 3.53
C LEU A 71 1.62 -5.85 3.43
N THR A 72 1.64 -6.85 2.54
CA THR A 72 0.52 -7.77 2.38
C THR A 72 0.51 -8.84 3.48
N ARG A 73 -0.63 -9.54 3.65
CA ARG A 73 -0.75 -10.68 4.58
C ARG A 73 0.36 -11.71 4.42
N THR A 74 0.83 -11.99 3.20
CA THR A 74 1.93 -12.94 2.96
C THR A 74 3.30 -12.35 3.23
N GLU A 75 3.44 -11.04 3.23
CA GLU A 75 4.66 -10.30 3.52
C GLU A 75 4.85 -10.07 5.01
N SER A 76 3.76 -9.76 5.74
CA SER A 76 3.76 -9.37 7.15
C SER A 76 2.53 -9.95 7.86
N GLY A 77 2.45 -11.27 7.96
CA GLY A 77 1.43 -11.95 8.75
C GLY A 77 1.75 -11.96 10.25
N LEU A 78 0.89 -12.58 11.06
CA LEU A 78 1.11 -12.75 12.51
C LEU A 78 2.42 -13.49 12.82
N ASP A 79 2.85 -14.35 11.91
CA ASP A 79 4.13 -15.09 11.95
C ASP A 79 5.31 -14.32 11.34
N GLY A 80 5.05 -13.09 10.84
CA GLY A 80 6.04 -12.26 10.15
C GLY A 80 6.13 -12.50 8.65
N GLY A 81 5.40 -13.46 8.08
CA GLY A 81 5.40 -13.75 6.66
C GLY A 81 6.80 -14.01 6.08
N TYR A 82 6.98 -13.84 4.76
CA TYR A 82 8.27 -14.07 4.15
C TYR A 82 9.28 -12.91 4.34
N THR A 83 8.89 -11.81 4.97
CA THR A 83 9.83 -10.73 5.32
C THR A 83 10.37 -10.84 6.74
N GLY A 84 9.76 -11.71 7.56
CA GLY A 84 10.07 -11.82 8.98
C GLY A 84 9.66 -10.60 9.79
N GLN A 85 8.66 -9.84 9.33
CA GLN A 85 8.13 -8.65 10.01
C GLN A 85 6.67 -8.89 10.39
N THR A 86 6.38 -9.00 11.68
CA THR A 86 5.00 -8.94 12.20
C THR A 86 4.45 -7.52 12.05
N PRO A 87 3.12 -7.29 12.17
CA PRO A 87 2.56 -5.93 12.15
C PRO A 87 3.24 -4.95 13.12
N ASP A 88 3.50 -5.37 14.36
CA ASP A 88 4.22 -4.54 15.34
C ASP A 88 5.67 -4.24 14.91
N ALA A 89 6.38 -5.24 14.39
CA ALA A 89 7.75 -5.06 13.94
C ALA A 89 7.83 -4.13 12.73
N PHE A 90 6.88 -4.22 11.80
CA PHE A 90 6.81 -3.34 10.64
C PHE A 90 6.50 -1.89 11.06
N PHE A 91 5.47 -1.69 11.90
CA PHE A 91 5.16 -0.38 12.46
C PHE A 91 6.38 0.26 13.13
N ALA A 92 7.03 -0.49 14.04
CA ALA A 92 8.22 -0.02 14.75
C ALA A 92 9.36 0.33 13.78
N THR A 93 9.56 -0.47 12.73
CA THR A 93 10.58 -0.21 11.70
C THR A 93 10.31 1.10 10.96
N ILE A 94 9.07 1.34 10.52
CA ILE A 94 8.72 2.57 9.80
C ILE A 94 8.88 3.80 10.69
N VAL A 95 8.42 3.72 11.94
CA VAL A 95 8.53 4.83 12.91
C VAL A 95 10.00 5.13 13.24
N ASP A 96 10.82 4.10 13.52
CA ASP A 96 12.28 4.27 13.78
C ASP A 96 12.97 5.00 12.62
N TYR A 97 12.70 4.59 11.38
CA TYR A 97 13.27 5.26 10.22
C TYR A 97 12.73 6.69 10.05
N ALA A 98 11.45 6.94 10.31
CA ALA A 98 10.89 8.28 10.24
C ALA A 98 11.58 9.24 11.23
N GLU A 99 11.83 8.77 12.46
CA GLU A 99 12.56 9.55 13.49
C GLU A 99 14.03 9.75 13.12
N ARG A 100 14.75 8.68 12.75
CA ARG A 100 16.17 8.73 12.39
C ARG A 100 16.44 9.58 11.15
N CYS A 101 15.58 9.51 10.15
CA CYS A 101 15.66 10.31 8.94
C CYS A 101 15.12 11.73 9.15
N ARG A 102 14.53 12.04 10.30
CA ARG A 102 13.81 13.30 10.55
C ARG A 102 12.77 13.57 9.48
N PHE A 103 12.03 12.53 9.10
CA PHE A 103 11.01 12.59 8.08
C PHE A 103 9.81 13.38 8.60
N THR A 104 9.45 14.47 7.93
CA THR A 104 8.44 15.42 8.40
C THR A 104 7.17 15.42 7.57
N LYS A 105 7.15 14.67 6.46
CA LYS A 105 5.97 14.62 5.58
C LYS A 105 4.94 13.62 6.09
N PRO A 106 3.66 13.87 5.79
CA PRO A 106 2.60 12.95 6.18
C PRO A 106 2.73 11.61 5.45
N PHE A 107 2.45 10.55 6.17
CA PHE A 107 2.39 9.21 5.61
C PHE A 107 1.30 8.38 6.29
N VAL A 108 0.98 7.25 5.69
CA VAL A 108 0.02 6.26 6.18
C VAL A 108 0.74 4.92 6.36
N ILE A 109 0.38 4.15 7.38
CA ILE A 109 0.72 2.73 7.45
C ILE A 109 -0.55 1.94 7.13
N HIS A 110 -0.48 1.11 6.11
CA HIS A 110 -1.62 0.44 5.49
C HIS A 110 -1.44 -1.09 5.53
N GLY A 111 -2.46 -1.80 6.00
CA GLY A 111 -2.55 -3.25 5.86
C GLY A 111 -2.99 -3.57 4.43
N ASP A 112 -2.04 -4.02 3.60
CA ASP A 112 -2.26 -4.29 2.19
C ASP A 112 -2.73 -5.73 1.99
N HIS A 113 -3.74 -5.96 1.16
CA HIS A 113 -4.27 -7.29 0.85
C HIS A 113 -4.42 -8.20 2.08
N VAL A 114 -5.32 -7.83 3.02
CA VAL A 114 -5.79 -8.81 4.01
C VAL A 114 -6.63 -9.83 3.27
N THR A 115 -5.93 -10.76 2.62
CA THR A 115 -6.51 -11.71 1.67
C THR A 115 -7.35 -12.75 2.38
N VAL A 116 -8.56 -13.00 1.85
CA VAL A 116 -9.48 -14.06 2.26
C VAL A 116 -9.77 -14.94 1.04
N ARG A 117 -9.20 -16.14 1.02
CA ARG A 117 -9.22 -17.02 -0.17
C ARG A 117 -10.49 -17.84 -0.31
N ASP A 118 -11.16 -18.13 0.80
CA ASP A 118 -12.38 -18.88 0.85
C ASP A 118 -13.24 -18.49 2.06
N THR A 119 -14.43 -19.07 2.15
CA THR A 119 -15.42 -18.76 3.19
C THR A 119 -15.28 -19.61 4.46
N SER A 120 -14.18 -20.35 4.61
CA SER A 120 -13.96 -21.18 5.79
C SER A 120 -13.81 -20.34 7.06
N ALA A 121 -14.28 -20.88 8.19
CA ALA A 121 -14.19 -20.19 9.47
C ALA A 121 -12.73 -19.92 9.87
N SER A 122 -11.81 -20.79 9.50
CA SER A 122 -10.36 -20.61 9.78
C SER A 122 -9.77 -19.46 8.98
N GLU A 123 -10.15 -19.29 7.70
CA GLU A 123 -9.65 -18.21 6.84
C GLU A 123 -10.20 -16.86 7.30
N LEU A 124 -11.48 -16.81 7.65
CA LEU A 124 -12.12 -15.62 8.21
C LEU A 124 -11.50 -15.22 9.55
N ALA A 125 -11.27 -16.18 10.45
CA ALA A 125 -10.64 -15.93 11.75
C ALA A 125 -9.21 -15.40 11.58
N ALA A 126 -8.41 -16.01 10.69
CA ALA A 126 -7.04 -15.57 10.45
C ALA A 126 -6.96 -14.14 9.87
N ALA A 127 -7.92 -13.74 9.02
CA ALA A 127 -8.02 -12.37 8.52
C ALA A 127 -8.45 -11.39 9.63
N ALA A 128 -9.43 -11.78 10.46
CA ALA A 128 -9.87 -10.96 11.59
C ALA A 128 -8.76 -10.76 12.62
N ASP A 129 -8.01 -11.81 12.94
CA ASP A 129 -6.87 -11.76 13.86
C ASP A 129 -5.75 -10.85 13.33
N LEU A 130 -5.49 -10.88 12.01
CA LEU A 130 -4.51 -9.99 11.39
C LEU A 130 -4.96 -8.53 11.46
N ILE A 131 -6.22 -8.22 11.11
CA ILE A 131 -6.77 -6.86 11.24
C ILE A 131 -6.67 -6.37 12.67
N ALA A 132 -6.98 -7.21 13.66
CA ALA A 132 -6.89 -6.85 15.08
C ALA A 132 -5.43 -6.54 15.49
N ALA A 133 -4.46 -7.34 15.00
CA ALA A 133 -3.04 -7.11 15.26
C ALA A 133 -2.54 -5.83 14.58
N GLU A 134 -2.93 -5.56 13.34
CA GLU A 134 -2.57 -4.33 12.62
C GLU A 134 -3.16 -3.08 13.29
N LEU A 135 -4.45 -3.12 13.72
CA LEU A 135 -5.07 -2.07 14.53
C LEU A 135 -4.30 -1.83 15.82
N SER A 136 -3.97 -2.91 16.54
CA SER A 136 -3.19 -2.85 17.77
C SER A 136 -1.79 -2.31 17.54
N ALA A 137 -1.15 -2.64 16.42
CA ALA A 137 0.15 -2.14 16.02
C ALA A 137 0.17 -0.64 15.70
N GLY A 138 -0.97 -0.06 15.31
CA GLY A 138 -1.10 1.36 14.99
C GLY A 138 -1.23 1.66 13.49
N TYR A 139 -1.67 0.69 12.69
CA TYR A 139 -2.05 0.93 11.31
C TYR A 139 -3.28 1.84 11.25
N THR A 140 -3.34 2.68 10.22
CA THR A 140 -4.39 3.71 10.09
C THR A 140 -5.17 3.60 8.77
N SER A 141 -4.94 2.54 8.02
CA SER A 141 -5.62 2.21 6.77
C SER A 141 -5.52 0.71 6.50
N PHE A 142 -6.53 0.11 5.84
CA PHE A 142 -6.64 -1.34 5.69
C PHE A 142 -7.26 -1.68 4.35
N ALA A 143 -6.75 -2.72 3.67
CA ALA A 143 -7.34 -3.33 2.48
C ALA A 143 -7.89 -4.72 2.82
N ILE A 144 -9.19 -4.93 2.62
CA ILE A 144 -9.81 -6.25 2.69
C ILE A 144 -9.91 -6.79 1.28
N ASP A 145 -9.21 -7.89 1.02
CA ASP A 145 -9.17 -8.55 -0.27
C ASP A 145 -9.87 -9.92 -0.21
N ALA A 146 -11.13 -9.96 -0.61
CA ALA A 146 -11.90 -11.17 -0.77
C ALA A 146 -12.23 -11.45 -2.24
N SER A 147 -11.51 -10.85 -3.19
CA SER A 147 -11.73 -10.93 -4.64
C SER A 147 -11.57 -12.34 -5.23
N PHE A 148 -10.96 -13.26 -4.49
CA PHE A 148 -10.86 -14.68 -4.84
C PHE A 148 -12.20 -15.45 -4.73
N ASN A 149 -13.20 -14.84 -4.12
CA ASN A 149 -14.51 -15.43 -3.87
C ASN A 149 -15.55 -14.92 -4.89
N PRO A 150 -16.66 -15.63 -5.10
CA PRO A 150 -17.82 -15.08 -5.80
C PRO A 150 -18.28 -13.75 -5.18
N LEU A 151 -18.89 -12.87 -5.98
CA LEU A 151 -19.27 -11.52 -5.58
C LEU A 151 -20.06 -11.46 -4.27
N ASP A 152 -21.08 -12.32 -4.10
CA ASP A 152 -21.90 -12.40 -2.87
C ASP A 152 -21.08 -12.75 -1.64
N ASP A 153 -20.12 -13.67 -1.78
CA ASP A 153 -19.22 -14.06 -0.71
C ASP A 153 -18.22 -12.95 -0.40
N ASN A 154 -17.65 -12.29 -1.42
CA ASN A 154 -16.80 -11.11 -1.25
C ASN A 154 -17.52 -10.03 -0.43
N ILE A 155 -18.74 -9.67 -0.83
CA ILE A 155 -19.59 -8.71 -0.13
C ILE A 155 -19.79 -9.11 1.34
N ARG A 156 -20.13 -10.38 1.59
CA ARG A 156 -20.39 -10.88 2.95
C ARG A 156 -19.12 -10.83 3.82
N ILE A 157 -17.98 -11.22 3.26
CA ILE A 157 -16.68 -11.21 3.94
C ILE A 157 -16.28 -9.78 4.29
N VAL A 158 -16.35 -8.85 3.33
CA VAL A 158 -16.03 -7.43 3.56
C VAL A 158 -16.91 -6.83 4.65
N LYS A 159 -18.24 -7.09 4.61
CA LYS A 159 -19.17 -6.60 5.65
C LYS A 159 -18.78 -7.07 7.04
N HIS A 160 -18.32 -8.31 7.17
CA HIS A 160 -17.90 -8.87 8.45
C HIS A 160 -16.58 -8.26 8.94
N LEU A 161 -15.56 -8.22 8.10
CA LEU A 161 -14.22 -7.80 8.48
C LEU A 161 -14.03 -6.29 8.59
N ALA A 162 -14.88 -5.50 7.92
CA ALA A 162 -14.82 -4.03 7.98
C ALA A 162 -15.28 -3.45 9.33
N VAL A 163 -15.99 -4.20 10.15
CA VAL A 163 -16.59 -3.71 11.42
C VAL A 163 -15.55 -3.04 12.32
N PRO A 164 -14.46 -3.67 12.72
CA PRO A 164 -13.47 -3.05 13.61
C PRO A 164 -12.75 -1.85 12.98
N ILE A 165 -12.51 -1.86 11.65
CA ILE A 165 -11.86 -0.76 10.94
C ILE A 165 -12.78 0.46 10.91
N THR A 166 -14.06 0.26 10.60
CA THR A 166 -15.08 1.31 10.59
C THR A 166 -15.30 1.89 11.96
N ALA A 167 -15.35 1.04 13.00
CA ALA A 167 -15.46 1.48 14.39
C ALA A 167 -14.28 2.33 14.84
N ALA A 168 -13.07 2.04 14.37
CA ALA A 168 -11.88 2.84 14.61
C ALA A 168 -11.83 4.13 13.78
N GLY A 169 -12.70 4.28 12.77
CA GLY A 169 -12.76 5.43 11.87
C GLY A 169 -11.57 5.55 10.92
N TYR A 170 -10.88 4.45 10.64
CA TYR A 170 -9.71 4.42 9.77
C TYR A 170 -10.04 4.22 8.28
N GLY A 171 -9.03 4.35 7.42
CA GLY A 171 -9.17 4.14 5.97
C GLY A 171 -9.52 2.70 5.64
N LEU A 172 -10.50 2.50 4.76
CA LEU A 172 -10.91 1.20 4.26
C LEU A 172 -10.77 1.17 2.74
N GLU A 173 -9.99 0.21 2.26
CA GLU A 173 -9.89 -0.22 0.88
C GLU A 173 -10.59 -1.57 0.73
N VAL A 174 -11.29 -1.77 -0.37
CA VAL A 174 -11.92 -3.04 -0.72
C VAL A 174 -11.53 -3.42 -2.13
N GLU A 175 -11.55 -4.73 -2.44
CA GLU A 175 -11.09 -5.23 -3.73
C GLU A 175 -12.19 -5.95 -4.48
N LEU A 176 -12.28 -5.60 -5.77
CA LEU A 176 -13.18 -6.21 -6.74
C LEU A 176 -12.38 -6.58 -8.00
N GLY A 177 -12.12 -7.87 -8.18
CA GLY A 177 -11.28 -8.39 -9.24
C GLY A 177 -9.82 -8.63 -8.78
N GLU A 178 -9.38 -9.86 -8.95
CA GLU A 178 -8.03 -10.30 -8.60
C GLU A 178 -7.00 -9.79 -9.61
N VAL A 179 -5.98 -9.05 -9.15
CA VAL A 179 -4.84 -8.71 -9.99
C VAL A 179 -3.90 -9.90 -10.10
N ARG A 180 -3.88 -10.53 -11.26
CA ARG A 180 -3.20 -11.80 -11.52
C ARG A 180 -1.70 -11.63 -11.79
N PRO A 181 -0.89 -12.68 -11.53
CA PRO A 181 0.52 -12.68 -11.90
C PRO A 181 0.72 -12.53 -13.42
N VAL A 182 1.90 -12.03 -13.80
CA VAL A 182 2.36 -12.03 -15.19
C VAL A 182 2.20 -13.41 -15.82
N GLY A 183 1.71 -13.47 -17.07
CA GLY A 183 1.45 -14.71 -17.80
C GLY A 183 0.05 -15.34 -17.57
N SER A 184 -0.78 -14.76 -16.70
CA SER A 184 -2.18 -15.19 -16.49
C SER A 184 -3.15 -14.36 -17.34
N GLU A 185 -4.34 -14.90 -17.65
CA GLU A 185 -5.44 -14.13 -18.23
C GLU A 185 -6.05 -13.20 -17.16
N SER A 186 -6.43 -11.98 -17.52
CA SER A 186 -7.17 -11.04 -16.66
C SER A 186 -8.66 -11.26 -16.83
N ASN A 187 -9.39 -11.17 -15.72
CA ASN A 187 -10.84 -11.05 -15.72
C ASN A 187 -11.18 -9.63 -15.29
N LEU A 188 -11.24 -8.72 -16.27
CA LEU A 188 -11.39 -7.30 -16.01
C LEU A 188 -12.67 -7.02 -15.21
N THR A 189 -12.55 -6.21 -14.18
CA THR A 189 -13.69 -5.71 -13.40
C THR A 189 -14.66 -4.96 -14.32
N THR A 190 -15.96 -5.19 -14.15
CA THR A 190 -17.00 -4.51 -14.92
C THR A 190 -17.65 -3.38 -14.13
N VAL A 191 -18.33 -2.50 -14.86
CA VAL A 191 -19.10 -1.39 -14.27
C VAL A 191 -20.26 -1.95 -13.43
N GLU A 192 -20.94 -2.95 -13.95
CA GLU A 192 -22.11 -3.59 -13.32
C GLU A 192 -21.72 -4.28 -12.01
N GLU A 193 -20.63 -5.06 -12.00
CA GLU A 193 -20.10 -5.66 -10.76
C GLU A 193 -19.72 -4.61 -9.73
N THR A 194 -19.14 -3.50 -10.18
CA THR A 194 -18.76 -2.38 -9.30
C THR A 194 -20.00 -1.75 -8.65
N GLU A 195 -21.06 -1.52 -9.43
CA GLU A 195 -22.30 -0.95 -8.93
C GLU A 195 -22.95 -1.87 -7.90
N GLU A 196 -23.10 -3.16 -8.21
CA GLU A 196 -23.68 -4.16 -7.31
C GLU A 196 -22.89 -4.27 -6.00
N PHE A 197 -21.56 -4.38 -6.10
CA PHE A 197 -20.66 -4.48 -4.95
C PHE A 197 -20.80 -3.27 -4.01
N LEU A 198 -20.64 -2.06 -4.55
CA LEU A 198 -20.66 -0.84 -3.74
C LEU A 198 -22.07 -0.51 -3.20
N ALA A 199 -23.13 -0.74 -3.99
CA ALA A 199 -24.50 -0.58 -3.53
C ALA A 199 -24.79 -1.50 -2.33
N SER A 200 -24.33 -2.76 -2.41
CA SER A 200 -24.53 -3.73 -1.34
C SER A 200 -23.75 -3.40 -0.06
N LEU A 201 -22.52 -2.90 -0.18
CA LEU A 201 -21.71 -2.46 0.96
C LEU A 201 -22.32 -1.22 1.63
N THR A 202 -22.60 -0.18 0.86
CA THR A 202 -23.09 1.10 1.37
C THR A 202 -24.48 0.98 2.01
N SER A 203 -25.39 0.18 1.41
CA SER A 203 -26.72 -0.07 1.99
C SER A 203 -26.66 -0.78 3.35
N SER A 204 -25.58 -1.49 3.64
CA SER A 204 -25.34 -2.13 4.94
C SER A 204 -24.51 -1.30 5.92
N GLY A 205 -24.22 -0.04 5.58
CA GLY A 205 -23.45 0.89 6.43
C GLY A 205 -21.94 0.74 6.35
N VAL A 206 -21.41 -0.07 5.42
CA VAL A 206 -19.97 -0.14 5.13
C VAL A 206 -19.64 0.89 4.07
N GLN A 207 -18.79 1.87 4.43
CA GLN A 207 -18.38 2.95 3.53
C GLN A 207 -16.88 2.83 3.23
N PRO A 208 -16.48 2.15 2.14
CA PRO A 208 -15.09 2.14 1.71
C PRO A 208 -14.64 3.52 1.21
N HIS A 209 -13.32 3.77 1.27
CA HIS A 209 -12.72 5.01 0.79
C HIS A 209 -11.95 4.78 -0.52
N LEU A 210 -11.45 3.56 -0.72
CA LEU A 210 -10.72 3.14 -1.91
C LEU A 210 -11.29 1.83 -2.45
N LEU A 211 -11.19 1.67 -3.78
CA LEU A 211 -11.59 0.45 -4.49
C LEU A 211 -10.44 -0.02 -5.39
N ALA A 212 -9.91 -1.21 -5.14
CA ALA A 212 -8.98 -1.88 -6.03
C ALA A 212 -9.75 -2.71 -7.08
N ILE A 213 -9.28 -2.67 -8.33
CA ILE A 213 -9.91 -3.32 -9.48
C ILE A 213 -8.87 -4.05 -10.34
N ASP A 214 -9.29 -5.08 -11.08
CA ASP A 214 -8.51 -5.61 -12.21
C ASP A 214 -8.84 -4.81 -13.48
N ASN A 215 -7.90 -3.97 -13.90
CA ASN A 215 -7.97 -3.20 -15.14
C ASN A 215 -7.00 -3.72 -16.23
N GLY A 216 -6.46 -4.93 -16.06
CA GLY A 216 -5.53 -5.58 -16.98
C GLY A 216 -4.06 -5.44 -16.62
N SER A 217 -3.71 -4.74 -15.53
CA SER A 217 -2.35 -4.73 -15.00
C SER A 217 -1.97 -6.10 -14.41
N LYS A 218 -0.68 -6.37 -14.31
CA LYS A 218 -0.16 -7.64 -13.78
C LYS A 218 0.79 -7.39 -12.61
N SER A 219 0.71 -8.25 -11.61
CA SER A 219 1.64 -8.20 -10.49
C SER A 219 3.01 -8.80 -10.85
N GLY A 220 4.08 -8.18 -10.37
CA GLY A 220 5.45 -8.64 -10.59
C GLY A 220 6.20 -7.85 -11.67
N ASN A 221 7.28 -8.45 -12.18
CA ASN A 221 8.04 -7.90 -13.31
C ASN A 221 7.39 -8.39 -14.61
N TYR A 222 7.17 -7.47 -15.55
CA TYR A 222 6.72 -7.85 -16.88
C TYR A 222 7.84 -8.59 -17.63
N LEU A 223 7.47 -9.58 -18.42
CA LEU A 223 8.40 -10.33 -19.27
C LEU A 223 8.81 -9.50 -20.48
N ASP A 224 10.00 -9.80 -21.05
CA ASP A 224 10.46 -9.16 -22.27
C ASP A 224 9.46 -9.37 -23.41
N GLY A 225 9.01 -8.26 -24.01
CA GLY A 225 8.01 -8.28 -25.08
C GLY A 225 6.55 -8.39 -24.63
N GLU A 226 6.28 -8.47 -23.34
CA GLU A 226 4.90 -8.45 -22.83
C GLU A 226 4.29 -7.07 -23.00
N MET A 227 3.11 -7.03 -23.64
CA MET A 227 2.37 -5.79 -23.83
C MET A 227 1.44 -5.55 -22.64
N ILE A 228 1.61 -4.40 -22.00
CA ILE A 228 0.69 -3.93 -20.95
C ILE A 228 -0.61 -3.48 -21.61
N ARG A 229 -1.70 -4.07 -21.17
CA ARG A 229 -3.06 -3.75 -21.66
C ARG A 229 -3.92 -3.26 -20.49
N ILE A 230 -3.56 -2.09 -19.94
CA ILE A 230 -4.40 -1.42 -18.95
C ILE A 230 -5.56 -0.75 -19.70
N ASP A 231 -6.78 -1.13 -19.37
CA ASP A 231 -8.01 -0.53 -19.91
C ASP A 231 -8.32 0.77 -19.15
N LEU A 232 -7.75 1.87 -19.63
CA LEU A 232 -7.93 3.18 -18.99
C LEU A 232 -9.35 3.72 -19.14
N GLU A 233 -10.02 3.45 -20.26
CA GLU A 233 -11.38 3.93 -20.51
C GLU A 233 -12.34 3.29 -19.50
N ARG A 234 -12.32 1.96 -19.40
CA ARG A 234 -13.10 1.23 -18.38
C ARG A 234 -12.73 1.64 -16.96
N THR A 235 -11.45 1.88 -16.67
CA THR A 235 -11.01 2.39 -15.36
C THR A 235 -11.72 3.73 -15.04
N GLY A 236 -11.82 4.61 -16.02
CA GLY A 236 -12.53 5.89 -15.87
C GLY A 236 -14.03 5.73 -15.65
N GLU A 237 -14.69 4.80 -16.36
CA GLU A 237 -16.11 4.49 -16.18
C GLU A 237 -16.38 3.92 -14.78
N ILE A 238 -15.57 2.96 -14.33
CA ILE A 238 -15.65 2.41 -12.97
C ILE A 238 -15.45 3.50 -11.92
N ASN A 239 -14.49 4.40 -12.12
CA ASN A 239 -14.28 5.53 -11.21
C ASN A 239 -15.54 6.42 -11.10
N GLN A 240 -16.22 6.72 -12.22
CA GLN A 240 -17.45 7.53 -12.20
C GLN A 240 -18.54 6.88 -11.33
N VAL A 241 -18.77 5.57 -11.49
CA VAL A 241 -19.72 4.80 -10.68
C VAL A 241 -19.27 4.79 -9.22
N ALA A 242 -18.02 4.45 -8.94
CA ALA A 242 -17.48 4.39 -7.59
C ALA A 242 -17.59 5.73 -6.82
N ARG A 243 -17.37 6.85 -7.51
CA ARG A 243 -17.57 8.20 -6.95
C ARG A 243 -19.02 8.45 -6.51
N GLY A 244 -19.99 7.90 -7.21
CA GLY A 244 -21.42 7.95 -6.83
C GLY A 244 -21.72 7.29 -5.48
N TYR A 245 -20.91 6.33 -5.07
CA TYR A 245 -20.96 5.63 -3.77
C TYR A 245 -20.01 6.21 -2.72
N GLY A 246 -19.37 7.35 -2.97
CA GLY A 246 -18.49 8.04 -2.01
C GLY A 246 -17.05 7.50 -1.98
N ILE A 247 -16.66 6.65 -2.93
CA ILE A 247 -15.26 6.20 -3.08
C ILE A 247 -14.39 7.41 -3.46
N SER A 248 -13.29 7.58 -2.76
CA SER A 248 -12.35 8.69 -2.97
C SER A 248 -11.44 8.46 -4.17
N GLY A 249 -11.20 7.22 -4.53
CA GLY A 249 -10.42 6.86 -5.71
C GLY A 249 -10.21 5.36 -5.87
N LEU A 250 -9.72 5.00 -7.05
CA LEU A 250 -9.33 3.62 -7.36
C LEU A 250 -7.88 3.35 -6.95
N VAL A 251 -7.56 2.08 -6.79
CA VAL A 251 -6.20 1.59 -6.48
C VAL A 251 -5.63 0.85 -7.68
N GLN A 252 -4.36 1.12 -7.98
CA GLN A 252 -3.62 0.47 -9.05
C GLN A 252 -2.57 -0.46 -8.50
N HIS A 253 -2.68 -1.73 -8.83
CA HIS A 253 -1.63 -2.74 -8.65
C HIS A 253 -0.77 -2.89 -9.91
N GLY A 254 0.31 -3.67 -9.84
CA GLY A 254 1.14 -3.98 -11.01
C GLY A 254 1.91 -2.80 -11.58
N ILE A 255 2.30 -1.84 -10.74
CA ILE A 255 3.00 -0.62 -11.14
C ILE A 255 4.43 -0.90 -11.62
N THR A 256 5.16 -1.83 -10.99
CA THR A 256 6.62 -2.01 -11.19
C THR A 256 7.03 -2.18 -12.66
N GLY A 257 6.27 -2.92 -13.45
CA GLY A 257 6.58 -3.14 -14.88
C GLY A 257 5.92 -2.13 -15.82
N THR A 258 5.09 -1.22 -15.28
CA THR A 258 4.33 -0.26 -16.09
C THR A 258 5.21 0.93 -16.48
N PRO A 259 5.35 1.26 -17.78
CA PRO A 259 6.12 2.43 -18.20
C PRO A 259 5.64 3.72 -17.56
N LEU A 260 6.56 4.57 -17.07
CA LEU A 260 6.24 5.82 -16.35
C LEU A 260 5.29 6.75 -17.13
N ARG A 261 5.37 6.75 -18.49
CA ARG A 261 4.44 7.52 -19.33
C ARG A 261 2.98 7.05 -19.23
N ILE A 262 2.73 5.79 -18.88
CA ILE A 262 1.40 5.23 -18.62
C ILE A 262 1.03 5.53 -17.18
N VAL A 263 1.94 5.26 -16.24
CA VAL A 263 1.78 5.56 -14.82
C VAL A 263 1.33 7.01 -14.61
N GLY A 264 1.96 7.95 -15.32
CA GLY A 264 1.61 9.38 -15.25
C GLY A 264 0.19 9.75 -15.71
N LYS A 265 -0.51 8.84 -16.41
CA LYS A 265 -1.89 9.05 -16.87
C LYS A 265 -2.93 8.48 -15.91
N LEU A 266 -2.57 7.53 -15.08
CA LEU A 266 -3.51 6.81 -14.20
C LEU A 266 -4.34 7.75 -13.30
N ALA A 267 -3.73 8.85 -12.85
CA ALA A 267 -4.42 9.85 -12.03
C ALA A 267 -5.62 10.49 -12.72
N ASP A 268 -5.59 10.62 -14.06
CA ASP A 268 -6.65 11.21 -14.88
C ASP A 268 -7.87 10.29 -14.96
N TYR A 269 -7.70 9.00 -14.66
CA TYR A 269 -8.74 7.96 -14.66
C TYR A 269 -9.20 7.54 -13.26
N GLY A 270 -8.91 8.37 -12.25
CA GLY A 270 -9.43 8.17 -10.90
C GLY A 270 -8.54 7.34 -9.97
N ILE A 271 -7.37 6.90 -10.41
CA ILE A 271 -6.41 6.23 -9.50
C ILE A 271 -5.90 7.25 -8.48
N ARG A 272 -5.98 6.89 -7.19
CA ARG A 272 -5.51 7.73 -6.06
C ARG A 272 -4.48 7.04 -5.17
N LYS A 273 -4.34 5.72 -5.26
CA LYS A 273 -3.29 4.93 -4.60
C LYS A 273 -2.65 4.04 -5.65
N GLY A 274 -1.33 3.89 -5.61
CA GLY A 274 -0.58 3.01 -6.52
C GLY A 274 0.43 2.17 -5.74
N ASN A 275 0.26 0.85 -5.78
CA ASN A 275 1.07 -0.10 -5.02
C ASN A 275 2.36 -0.42 -5.77
N VAL A 276 3.49 -0.12 -5.12
CA VAL A 276 4.83 -0.35 -5.64
C VAL A 276 5.56 -1.31 -4.69
N GLY A 277 5.61 -2.58 -5.05
CA GLY A 277 6.20 -3.62 -4.19
C GLY A 277 7.46 -4.23 -4.79
N THR A 278 7.33 -4.91 -5.93
CA THR A 278 8.43 -5.65 -6.57
C THR A 278 9.64 -4.76 -6.91
N LEU A 279 9.41 -3.49 -7.25
CA LEU A 279 10.48 -2.52 -7.49
C LEU A 279 11.41 -2.41 -6.28
N TRP A 280 10.86 -2.24 -5.09
CA TRP A 280 11.67 -2.06 -3.88
C TRP A 280 12.49 -3.29 -3.54
N GLN A 281 11.95 -4.47 -3.81
CA GLN A 281 12.71 -5.72 -3.67
C GLN A 281 13.85 -5.80 -4.69
N ASN A 282 13.60 -5.46 -5.96
CA ASN A 282 14.63 -5.43 -6.99
C ASN A 282 15.75 -4.45 -6.63
N VAL A 283 15.41 -3.25 -6.18
CA VAL A 283 16.36 -2.23 -5.70
C VAL A 283 17.21 -2.77 -4.53
N ALA A 284 16.55 -3.37 -3.53
CA ALA A 284 17.28 -3.94 -2.40
C ALA A 284 18.23 -5.05 -2.86
N HIS A 285 17.75 -6.01 -3.65
CA HIS A 285 18.57 -7.12 -4.15
C HIS A 285 19.78 -6.65 -4.98
N ALA A 286 19.63 -5.57 -5.75
CA ALA A 286 20.73 -5.00 -6.53
C ALA A 286 21.85 -4.40 -5.68
N GLY A 287 21.56 -4.03 -4.43
CA GLY A 287 22.54 -3.45 -3.51
C GLY A 287 23.01 -4.37 -2.39
N LEU A 288 22.44 -5.58 -2.23
CA LEU A 288 22.94 -6.56 -1.27
C LEU A 288 24.36 -7.06 -1.65
N PRO A 289 25.20 -7.49 -0.67
CA PRO A 289 26.46 -8.13 -0.95
C PRO A 289 26.31 -9.32 -1.91
N LEU A 290 27.24 -9.49 -2.84
CA LEU A 290 27.15 -10.52 -3.90
C LEU A 290 27.08 -11.95 -3.32
N ASP A 291 27.88 -12.23 -2.30
CA ASP A 291 27.91 -13.54 -1.61
C ASP A 291 26.55 -13.85 -0.96
N LEU A 292 25.92 -12.86 -0.32
CA LEU A 292 24.58 -13.00 0.25
C LEU A 292 23.55 -13.23 -0.86
N MET A 293 23.60 -12.46 -1.94
CA MET A 293 22.68 -12.65 -3.07
C MET A 293 22.85 -14.02 -3.73
N ASP A 294 24.07 -14.52 -3.84
CA ASP A 294 24.33 -15.85 -4.39
C ASP A 294 23.81 -16.96 -3.46
N ALA A 295 23.94 -16.79 -2.13
CA ALA A 295 23.35 -17.70 -1.16
C ALA A 295 21.81 -17.73 -1.28
N MET A 296 21.15 -16.56 -1.37
CA MET A 296 19.70 -16.47 -1.56
C MET A 296 19.23 -17.10 -2.88
N ARG A 297 19.97 -16.88 -4.00
CA ARG A 297 19.66 -17.47 -5.30
C ARG A 297 19.82 -18.98 -5.30
N ASN A 298 20.87 -19.50 -4.64
CA ASN A 298 21.10 -20.93 -4.49
C ASN A 298 19.96 -21.59 -3.72
N TRP A 299 19.59 -21.01 -2.58
CA TRP A 299 18.45 -21.48 -1.80
C TRP A 299 17.15 -21.50 -2.64
N ALA A 300 16.85 -20.41 -3.36
CA ALA A 300 15.65 -20.31 -4.20
C ALA A 300 15.61 -21.42 -5.27
N ARG A 301 16.76 -21.69 -5.90
CA ARG A 301 16.90 -22.76 -6.92
C ARG A 301 16.72 -24.15 -6.32
N GLU A 302 17.38 -24.44 -5.22
CA GLU A 302 17.30 -25.73 -4.53
C GLU A 302 15.90 -26.05 -4.02
N ASN A 303 15.18 -25.02 -3.53
CA ASN A 303 13.82 -25.16 -3.01
C ASN A 303 12.73 -24.95 -4.08
N ARG A 304 13.08 -24.61 -5.33
CA ARG A 304 12.14 -24.30 -6.43
C ARG A 304 11.11 -23.26 -6.02
N ARG A 305 11.58 -22.20 -5.35
CA ARG A 305 10.74 -21.08 -4.88
C ARG A 305 11.27 -19.76 -5.42
N ASP A 306 10.38 -18.76 -5.45
CA ASP A 306 10.78 -17.38 -5.73
C ASP A 306 11.79 -16.91 -4.65
N ILE A 307 12.79 -16.14 -5.08
CA ILE A 307 13.87 -15.63 -4.21
C ILE A 307 13.31 -14.75 -3.06
N LYS A 308 12.16 -14.14 -3.22
CA LYS A 308 11.52 -13.34 -2.15
C LYS A 308 11.32 -14.15 -0.86
N TYR A 309 11.08 -15.47 -0.96
CA TYR A 309 10.92 -16.35 0.19
C TYR A 309 12.23 -16.64 0.94
N ALA A 310 13.37 -16.31 0.36
CA ALA A 310 14.64 -16.37 1.06
C ALA A 310 14.81 -15.19 2.05
N THR A 311 14.05 -14.11 1.91
CA THR A 311 14.21 -12.89 2.72
C THR A 311 14.14 -13.18 4.23
N VAL A 312 13.16 -13.97 4.67
CA VAL A 312 13.02 -14.31 6.10
C VAL A 312 14.17 -15.18 6.62
N LEU A 313 14.71 -16.08 5.78
CA LEU A 313 15.77 -17.00 6.18
C LEU A 313 17.12 -16.30 6.32
N PHE A 314 17.36 -15.30 5.49
CA PHE A 314 18.59 -14.50 5.50
C PHE A 314 18.37 -13.12 6.14
N LYS A 315 17.32 -13.00 6.98
CA LYS A 315 16.94 -11.69 7.54
C LYS A 315 18.06 -11.08 8.38
N ALA A 316 18.74 -11.87 9.18
CA ALA A 316 19.82 -11.38 10.03
C ALA A 316 20.98 -10.83 9.20
N GLU A 317 21.37 -11.53 8.15
CA GLU A 317 22.43 -11.12 7.22
C GLU A 317 22.02 -9.88 6.42
N ILE A 318 20.76 -9.86 5.93
CA ILE A 318 20.19 -8.70 5.22
C ILE A 318 20.17 -7.47 6.13
N ASP A 319 19.73 -7.64 7.38
CA ASP A 319 19.64 -6.54 8.33
C ASP A 319 21.02 -6.02 8.77
N GLY A 320 22.04 -6.85 8.70
CA GLY A 320 23.42 -6.58 9.09
C GLY A 320 24.39 -6.28 7.93
N ILE A 321 23.91 -5.94 6.74
CA ILE A 321 24.80 -5.64 5.60
C ILE A 321 25.75 -4.47 5.87
N PRO A 322 26.92 -4.42 5.20
CA PRO A 322 27.83 -3.30 5.29
C PRO A 322 27.17 -1.94 4.98
N GLU A 323 27.62 -0.89 5.64
CA GLU A 323 27.08 0.47 5.47
C GLU A 323 27.14 0.95 4.02
N GLU A 324 28.17 0.55 3.27
CA GLU A 324 28.32 0.88 1.85
C GLU A 324 27.16 0.30 1.02
N ASN A 325 26.79 -0.97 1.26
CA ASN A 325 25.65 -1.62 0.60
C ASN A 325 24.33 -0.95 0.98
N ALA A 326 24.14 -0.67 2.27
CA ALA A 326 22.92 0.02 2.75
C ALA A 326 22.80 1.42 2.12
N ARG A 327 23.91 2.16 1.96
CA ARG A 327 23.94 3.47 1.30
C ARG A 327 23.64 3.35 -0.19
N MET A 328 24.18 2.34 -0.88
CA MET A 328 23.89 2.08 -2.29
C MET A 328 22.39 1.81 -2.50
N ILE A 329 21.78 0.96 -1.65
CA ILE A 329 20.33 0.69 -1.69
C ILE A 329 19.52 1.98 -1.45
N LEU A 330 19.90 2.79 -0.44
CA LEU A 330 19.26 4.08 -0.16
C LEU A 330 19.30 5.00 -1.40
N ASP A 331 20.44 5.14 -2.04
CA ASP A 331 20.60 6.05 -3.19
C ASP A 331 19.83 5.57 -4.42
N MET A 332 19.77 4.25 -4.67
CA MET A 332 18.93 3.69 -5.73
C MET A 332 17.45 3.89 -5.40
N ALA A 333 17.01 3.55 -4.17
CA ALA A 333 15.63 3.74 -3.74
C ALA A 333 15.17 5.21 -3.82
N TYR A 334 16.07 6.15 -3.47
CA TYR A 334 15.78 7.58 -3.61
C TYR A 334 15.53 7.99 -5.06
N ARG A 335 16.34 7.53 -6.01
CA ARG A 335 16.17 7.86 -7.44
C ARG A 335 14.85 7.31 -7.98
N GLU A 336 14.60 6.03 -7.76
CA GLU A 336 13.36 5.39 -8.18
C GLU A 336 12.11 6.04 -7.56
N ALA A 337 12.14 6.28 -6.24
CA ALA A 337 11.04 6.95 -5.54
C ALA A 337 10.76 8.35 -6.13
N LYS A 338 11.81 9.10 -6.45
CA LYS A 338 11.68 10.44 -7.03
C LYS A 338 11.03 10.39 -8.42
N GLU A 339 11.38 9.42 -9.25
CA GLU A 339 10.77 9.21 -10.56
C GLU A 339 9.28 8.84 -10.44
N PHE A 340 8.94 7.88 -9.59
CA PHE A 340 7.56 7.48 -9.39
C PHE A 340 6.71 8.58 -8.75
N LEU A 341 7.19 9.26 -7.71
CA LEU A 341 6.48 10.40 -7.10
C LEU A 341 6.23 11.53 -8.09
N THR A 342 7.15 11.75 -9.03
CA THR A 342 6.98 12.73 -10.11
C THR A 342 5.92 12.26 -11.11
N ALA A 343 5.98 11.00 -11.56
CA ALA A 343 4.99 10.42 -12.46
C ALA A 343 3.59 10.39 -11.83
N PHE A 344 3.49 10.09 -10.55
CA PHE A 344 2.26 10.12 -9.77
C PHE A 344 1.72 11.54 -9.48
N ARG A 345 2.41 12.57 -9.91
CA ARG A 345 2.06 13.99 -9.65
C ARG A 345 1.95 14.29 -8.14
N ALA A 346 2.67 13.52 -7.31
CA ALA A 346 2.62 13.62 -5.86
C ALA A 346 3.42 14.81 -5.28
N LYS A 347 4.23 15.48 -6.09
CA LYS A 347 4.99 16.67 -5.66
C LYS A 347 4.06 17.74 -5.08
N GLY A 348 4.35 18.22 -3.87
CA GLY A 348 3.55 19.23 -3.16
C GLY A 348 2.27 18.68 -2.54
N SER A 349 2.06 17.36 -2.54
CA SER A 349 0.83 16.77 -1.99
C SER A 349 0.71 16.97 -0.48
N ALA A 350 1.82 17.03 0.27
CA ALA A 350 1.76 17.31 1.71
C ALA A 350 1.22 18.71 2.02
N THR A 351 1.64 19.72 1.24
CA THR A 351 1.10 21.09 1.35
C THR A 351 -0.38 21.14 0.97
N ARG A 352 -0.80 20.42 -0.10
CA ARG A 352 -2.22 20.34 -0.51
C ARG A 352 -3.07 19.64 0.54
N LEU A 353 -2.58 18.54 1.12
CA LEU A 353 -3.25 17.85 2.22
C LEU A 353 -3.45 18.75 3.44
N ALA A 354 -2.42 19.49 3.83
CA ALA A 354 -2.50 20.42 4.96
C ALA A 354 -3.58 21.50 4.75
N LYS A 355 -3.71 22.00 3.53
CA LYS A 355 -4.76 22.95 3.16
C LYS A 355 -6.14 22.30 3.24
N ALA A 356 -6.32 21.13 2.63
CA ALA A 356 -7.60 20.43 2.62
C ALA A 356 -8.08 20.07 4.03
N LEU A 357 -7.17 19.63 4.91
CA LEU A 357 -7.52 19.30 6.29
C LEU A 357 -7.84 20.55 7.14
N ALA A 358 -7.20 21.69 6.88
CA ALA A 358 -7.50 22.94 7.56
C ALA A 358 -8.88 23.52 7.19
N GLU A 359 -9.40 23.22 5.99
CA GLU A 359 -10.70 23.67 5.50
C GLU A 359 -11.85 22.75 5.96
N ARG A 360 -11.57 21.57 6.52
CA ARG A 360 -12.58 20.68 7.08
C ARG A 360 -12.99 21.13 8.48
N PRO A 361 -14.30 21.24 8.78
CA PRO A 361 -14.72 21.44 10.15
C PRO A 361 -14.19 20.27 11.01
N CYS A 362 -13.61 20.60 12.19
CA CYS A 362 -13.24 19.58 13.16
C CYS A 362 -14.48 18.72 13.41
N ALA A 363 -14.39 17.43 13.14
CA ALA A 363 -15.41 16.49 13.58
C ALA A 363 -15.42 16.54 15.11
N SER A 364 -16.51 17.08 15.65
CA SER A 364 -16.79 17.17 17.08
C SER A 364 -17.07 15.79 17.67
#